data_5f98b6ca7c7cd7fe469525f8e9ce1a3f
#
_entry.id   5f98b6ca7c7cd7fe469525f8e9ce1a3f
#
_cell.length_a   1.000
_cell.length_b   1.000
_cell.length_c   1.000
_cell.angle_alpha   90.00
_cell.angle_beta   90.00
_cell.angle_gamma   90.00
#
_symmetry.space_group_name_H-M   'P 1'
#
loop_
_entity.id
_entity.type
_entity.pdbx_description
1 polymer ?
#
loop_
_entity_poly.entity_id
_entity_poly.type
_entity_poly.pdbx_seq_one_letter_code
_entity_poly.pdbx_strand_id
1 'polypeptide(L)'
;TSDATAGSVTLSGGGTLGGAGDLTITGVFSWTAGTMTGTGTTFANGGMTISSTSFKTLVGGRRLENHGAATLSEGTLGLGDAVLVNPATRTLSLELDADITWYTGTMPVFDNAGTVTKATGTGTSIINTAFNNTGSVNVVTGTLHIGDYSFTDTNTGSFSVPTGTVLEFAGGTHNMNTGSNITGTGTVRFAGGTTNVNGSYSHTGP
;
A
#
# COMPACT_ATOMS: atom_id res chain seq x y z
N THR A 1 0.26 27.17 -10.96
CA THR A 1 0.15 25.78 -11.44
C THR A 1 -1.30 25.50 -11.72
N SER A 2 -1.61 24.99 -12.90
CA SER A 2 -2.97 24.59 -13.28
C SER A 2 -3.11 23.09 -13.18
N ASP A 3 -4.28 22.63 -12.73
CA ASP A 3 -4.64 21.23 -12.70
C ASP A 3 -4.85 20.69 -14.12
N ALA A 4 -4.61 19.42 -14.31
CA ALA A 4 -4.71 18.75 -15.59
C ALA A 4 -5.66 17.55 -15.53
N THR A 5 -6.28 17.24 -16.67
CA THR A 5 -7.09 16.03 -16.83
C THR A 5 -6.59 15.25 -18.04
N ALA A 6 -6.45 13.93 -17.88
CA ALA A 6 -6.06 13.02 -18.94
C ALA A 6 -7.05 11.85 -19.04
N GLY A 7 -7.25 11.32 -20.25
CA GLY A 7 -8.05 10.11 -20.46
C GLY A 7 -7.35 8.90 -19.84
N SER A 8 -6.23 8.50 -20.40
CA SER A 8 -5.36 7.45 -19.84
C SER A 8 -3.92 7.94 -19.83
N VAL A 9 -3.13 7.42 -18.90
CA VAL A 9 -1.70 7.76 -18.77
C VAL A 9 -0.89 6.47 -18.69
N THR A 10 0.23 6.44 -19.42
CA THR A 10 1.25 5.39 -19.29
C THR A 10 2.54 6.01 -18.83
N LEU A 11 3.09 5.54 -17.71
CA LEU A 11 4.41 5.88 -17.21
C LEU A 11 5.31 4.66 -17.32
N SER A 12 6.39 4.78 -18.11
CA SER A 12 7.26 3.66 -18.44
C SER A 12 8.71 4.08 -18.66
N GLY A 13 9.62 3.13 -18.68
CA GLY A 13 11.06 3.35 -18.91
C GLY A 13 11.65 4.31 -17.86
N GLY A 14 12.43 5.28 -18.30
CA GLY A 14 12.99 6.35 -17.46
C GLY A 14 12.09 7.59 -17.35
N GLY A 15 10.81 7.49 -17.70
CA GLY A 15 9.87 8.61 -17.69
C GLY A 15 9.68 9.23 -16.30
N THR A 16 9.46 10.53 -16.27
CA THR A 16 9.12 11.26 -15.04
C THR A 16 7.81 11.99 -15.23
N LEU A 17 6.85 11.72 -14.35
CA LEU A 17 5.58 12.44 -14.23
C LEU A 17 5.66 13.31 -12.98
N GLY A 18 5.71 14.64 -13.16
CA GLY A 18 5.95 15.56 -12.06
C GLY A 18 5.14 16.84 -12.17
N GLY A 19 5.28 17.67 -11.14
CA GLY A 19 4.67 18.99 -11.07
C GLY A 19 3.93 19.24 -9.77
N ALA A 20 3.55 20.51 -9.56
CA ALA A 20 2.84 20.92 -8.36
C ALA A 20 1.31 21.02 -8.58
N GLY A 21 0.84 20.92 -9.82
CA GLY A 21 -0.60 20.84 -10.13
C GLY A 21 -1.14 19.43 -9.96
N ASP A 22 -2.43 19.34 -9.72
CA ASP A 22 -3.13 18.08 -9.62
C ASP A 22 -3.37 17.47 -11.02
N LEU A 23 -3.36 16.16 -11.09
CA LEU A 23 -3.63 15.39 -12.31
C LEU A 23 -4.78 14.41 -12.07
N THR A 24 -5.88 14.62 -12.80
CA THR A 24 -6.99 13.67 -12.82
C THR A 24 -6.87 12.75 -14.03
N ILE A 25 -6.77 11.44 -13.80
CA ILE A 25 -6.74 10.41 -14.85
C ILE A 25 -8.10 9.72 -14.85
N THR A 26 -8.92 9.98 -15.87
CA THR A 26 -10.30 9.46 -15.95
C THR A 26 -10.37 8.01 -16.43
N GLY A 27 -9.41 7.56 -17.23
CA GLY A 27 -9.21 6.18 -17.64
C GLY A 27 -8.12 5.49 -16.82
N VAL A 28 -7.54 4.44 -17.35
CA VAL A 28 -6.52 3.64 -16.62
C VAL A 28 -5.19 4.38 -16.56
N PHE A 29 -4.59 4.38 -15.38
CA PHE A 29 -3.18 4.73 -15.17
C PHE A 29 -2.32 3.46 -15.20
N SER A 30 -1.50 3.31 -16.24
CA SER A 30 -0.56 2.20 -16.39
C SER A 30 0.84 2.63 -16.00
N TRP A 31 1.45 1.99 -15.01
CA TRP A 31 2.78 2.33 -14.53
C TRP A 31 3.69 1.10 -14.52
N THR A 32 4.65 1.07 -15.44
CA THR A 32 5.56 -0.07 -15.59
C THR A 32 6.99 0.24 -15.15
N ALA A 33 7.38 1.51 -15.12
CA ALA A 33 8.70 1.99 -14.65
C ALA A 33 8.68 3.52 -14.53
N GLY A 34 9.76 4.11 -14.01
CA GLY A 34 9.90 5.56 -13.94
C GLY A 34 9.43 6.17 -12.63
N THR A 35 9.32 7.48 -12.60
CA THR A 35 9.18 8.27 -11.38
C THR A 35 7.96 9.17 -11.43
N MET A 36 7.15 9.16 -10.36
CA MET A 36 6.19 10.22 -10.06
C MET A 36 6.77 11.13 -8.97
N THR A 37 6.74 12.44 -9.19
CA THR A 37 7.33 13.42 -8.26
C THR A 37 6.57 14.75 -8.25
N GLY A 38 6.99 15.68 -7.38
CA GLY A 38 6.34 16.97 -7.21
C GLY A 38 5.23 16.94 -6.17
N THR A 39 4.65 18.11 -5.86
CA THR A 39 3.76 18.27 -4.70
C THR A 39 2.26 18.16 -5.02
N GLY A 40 1.89 17.99 -6.29
CA GLY A 40 0.48 17.80 -6.68
C GLY A 40 -0.05 16.41 -6.37
N THR A 41 -1.36 16.25 -6.45
CA THR A 41 -2.05 14.97 -6.30
C THR A 41 -2.34 14.34 -7.66
N THR A 42 -2.19 13.03 -7.76
CA THR A 42 -2.71 12.25 -8.90
C THR A 42 -3.94 11.46 -8.46
N PHE A 43 -5.06 11.73 -9.09
CA PHE A 43 -6.32 11.00 -8.89
C PHE A 43 -6.48 9.96 -10.00
N ALA A 44 -6.28 8.68 -9.69
CA ALA A 44 -6.46 7.57 -10.62
C ALA A 44 -7.93 7.13 -10.65
N ASN A 45 -8.81 7.91 -11.29
CA ASN A 45 -10.25 7.70 -11.27
C ASN A 45 -10.69 6.44 -12.02
N GLY A 46 -10.01 6.09 -13.11
CA GLY A 46 -10.27 4.86 -13.86
C GLY A 46 -9.52 3.63 -13.32
N GLY A 47 -8.86 3.78 -12.18
CA GLY A 47 -8.02 2.75 -11.60
C GLY A 47 -6.57 2.78 -12.08
N MET A 48 -5.75 1.89 -11.54
CA MET A 48 -4.33 1.83 -11.90
C MET A 48 -3.80 0.40 -11.95
N THR A 49 -2.91 0.17 -12.90
CA THR A 49 -2.13 -1.06 -13.01
C THR A 49 -0.67 -0.68 -12.88
N ILE A 50 -0.07 -1.08 -11.76
CA ILE A 50 1.36 -0.92 -11.48
C ILE A 50 1.99 -2.29 -11.67
N SER A 51 2.79 -2.45 -12.73
CA SER A 51 3.28 -3.76 -13.16
C SER A 51 4.75 -3.72 -13.56
N SER A 52 5.31 -4.89 -13.90
CA SER A 52 6.72 -5.06 -14.25
C SER A 52 7.66 -5.15 -13.03
N THR A 53 8.70 -5.94 -13.17
CA THR A 53 9.76 -6.09 -12.16
C THR A 53 10.64 -4.84 -12.01
N SER A 54 10.55 -3.88 -12.94
CA SER A 54 11.28 -2.63 -12.85
C SER A 54 10.86 -1.83 -11.60
N PHE A 55 11.83 -1.18 -10.97
CA PHE A 55 11.59 -0.33 -9.81
C PHE A 55 10.82 0.93 -10.24
N LYS A 56 9.78 1.27 -9.51
CA LYS A 56 8.93 2.45 -9.70
C LYS A 56 9.03 3.35 -8.48
N THR A 57 9.07 4.67 -8.65
CA THR A 57 9.24 5.59 -7.52
C THR A 57 8.15 6.65 -7.45
N LEU A 58 7.56 6.79 -6.29
CA LEU A 58 6.66 7.88 -5.91
C LEU A 58 7.35 8.73 -4.84
N VAL A 59 7.76 9.97 -5.20
CA VAL A 59 8.65 10.75 -4.36
C VAL A 59 8.33 12.26 -4.39
N GLY A 60 9.01 13.03 -3.52
CA GLY A 60 9.06 14.50 -3.61
C GLY A 60 7.75 15.20 -3.25
N GLY A 61 7.01 14.68 -2.30
CA GLY A 61 5.74 15.26 -1.84
C GLY A 61 4.52 14.81 -2.65
N ARG A 62 4.70 13.95 -3.66
CA ARG A 62 3.59 13.50 -4.52
C ARG A 62 2.60 12.65 -3.74
N ARG A 63 1.31 12.94 -3.95
CA ARG A 63 0.20 12.13 -3.46
C ARG A 63 -0.41 11.33 -4.62
N LEU A 64 -0.62 10.02 -4.44
CA LEU A 64 -1.30 9.16 -5.41
C LEU A 64 -2.53 8.55 -4.76
N GLU A 65 -3.70 8.81 -5.34
CA GLU A 65 -4.98 8.32 -4.84
C GLU A 65 -5.61 7.32 -5.81
N ASN A 66 -5.96 6.14 -5.29
CA ASN A 66 -6.71 5.13 -6.03
C ASN A 66 -8.21 5.44 -5.96
N HIS A 67 -8.80 5.89 -7.04
CA HIS A 67 -10.26 6.12 -7.14
C HIS A 67 -10.99 5.09 -8.00
N GLY A 68 -10.29 4.02 -8.43
CA GLY A 68 -10.85 2.88 -9.15
C GLY A 68 -10.45 1.56 -8.50
N ALA A 69 -10.13 0.55 -9.31
CA ALA A 69 -9.43 -0.65 -8.88
C ALA A 69 -7.93 -0.46 -9.11
N ALA A 70 -7.10 -0.86 -8.15
CA ALA A 70 -5.65 -0.80 -8.26
C ALA A 70 -5.04 -2.19 -8.13
N THR A 71 -4.07 -2.47 -9.00
CA THR A 71 -3.27 -3.68 -8.96
C THR A 71 -1.79 -3.31 -8.96
N LEU A 72 -1.05 -3.79 -7.98
CA LEU A 72 0.41 -3.86 -8.01
C LEU A 72 0.76 -5.32 -8.29
N SER A 73 1.07 -5.65 -9.55
CA SER A 73 1.12 -7.04 -9.98
C SER A 73 2.48 -7.69 -9.81
N GLU A 74 3.55 -6.92 -9.74
CA GLU A 74 4.90 -7.44 -9.48
C GLU A 74 5.90 -6.31 -9.24
N GLY A 75 7.07 -6.68 -8.71
CA GLY A 75 8.16 -5.76 -8.43
C GLY A 75 7.87 -4.81 -7.28
N THR A 76 8.59 -3.72 -7.24
CA THR A 76 8.57 -2.80 -6.11
C THR A 76 8.09 -1.41 -6.50
N LEU A 77 7.18 -0.86 -5.69
CA LEU A 77 6.84 0.55 -5.64
C LEU A 77 7.58 1.20 -4.46
N GLY A 78 8.65 1.93 -4.77
CA GLY A 78 9.42 2.68 -3.78
C GLY A 78 8.80 4.05 -3.52
N LEU A 79 8.57 4.37 -2.26
CA LEU A 79 8.00 5.63 -1.80
C LEU A 79 9.05 6.48 -1.09
N GLY A 80 8.93 7.82 -1.18
CA GLY A 80 9.79 8.73 -0.41
C GLY A 80 9.22 10.14 -0.38
N ASP A 81 9.05 10.72 0.81
CA ASP A 81 8.35 12.01 0.96
C ASP A 81 6.97 12.00 0.26
N ALA A 82 6.24 10.89 0.30
CA ALA A 82 5.07 10.69 -0.54
C ALA A 82 3.92 10.07 0.24
N VAL A 83 2.72 10.19 -0.31
CA VAL A 83 1.52 9.58 0.25
C VAL A 83 0.82 8.73 -0.81
N LEU A 84 0.62 7.44 -0.51
CA LEU A 84 -0.27 6.56 -1.26
C LEU A 84 -1.60 6.45 -0.52
N VAL A 85 -2.71 6.57 -1.22
CA VAL A 85 -4.04 6.51 -0.62
C VAL A 85 -4.92 5.50 -1.35
N ASN A 86 -5.52 4.61 -0.56
CA ASN A 86 -6.60 3.74 -1.01
C ASN A 86 -7.88 4.13 -0.27
N PRO A 87 -8.73 5.00 -0.85
CA PRO A 87 -9.93 5.51 -0.20
C PRO A 87 -10.96 4.42 0.09
N ALA A 88 -11.95 4.75 0.92
CA ALA A 88 -13.07 3.86 1.21
C ALA A 88 -13.74 3.34 -0.07
N THR A 89 -14.20 2.09 -0.03
CA THR A 89 -14.82 1.35 -1.15
C THR A 89 -13.87 1.00 -2.31
N ARG A 90 -12.58 1.35 -2.24
CA ARG A 90 -11.60 1.01 -3.26
C ARG A 90 -10.76 -0.19 -2.85
N THR A 91 -10.25 -0.91 -3.85
CA THR A 91 -9.39 -2.08 -3.63
C THR A 91 -8.02 -1.84 -4.24
N LEU A 92 -6.98 -2.18 -3.49
CA LEU A 92 -5.61 -2.31 -3.96
C LEU A 92 -5.17 -3.75 -3.76
N SER A 93 -4.84 -4.44 -4.86
CA SER A 93 -4.35 -5.81 -4.86
C SER A 93 -2.83 -5.86 -4.99
N LEU A 94 -2.17 -6.58 -4.10
CA LEU A 94 -0.77 -6.98 -4.22
C LEU A 94 -0.73 -8.39 -4.81
N GLU A 95 -0.08 -8.56 -5.95
CA GLU A 95 0.00 -9.81 -6.69
C GLU A 95 1.47 -10.21 -6.90
N LEU A 96 1.71 -11.50 -7.09
CA LEU A 96 3.05 -12.05 -7.41
C LEU A 96 4.15 -11.52 -6.46
N ASP A 97 3.84 -11.43 -5.17
CA ASP A 97 4.75 -10.99 -4.12
C ASP A 97 5.30 -9.56 -4.32
N ALA A 98 4.48 -8.67 -4.86
CA ALA A 98 4.83 -7.27 -5.08
C ALA A 98 4.93 -6.47 -3.78
N ASP A 99 5.81 -5.46 -3.76
CA ASP A 99 6.17 -4.71 -2.57
C ASP A 99 5.85 -3.21 -2.67
N ILE A 100 5.52 -2.62 -1.53
CA ILE A 100 5.45 -1.16 -1.32
C ILE A 100 6.45 -0.82 -0.22
N THR A 101 7.54 -0.11 -0.56
CA THR A 101 8.64 0.08 0.39
C THR A 101 9.09 1.52 0.49
N TRP A 102 9.66 1.89 1.61
CA TRP A 102 10.42 3.13 1.73
C TRP A 102 11.69 3.06 0.87
N TYR A 103 11.89 4.10 0.07
CA TYR A 103 13.03 4.20 -0.84
C TYR A 103 14.00 5.31 -0.44
N THR A 104 13.49 6.51 -0.14
CA THR A 104 14.31 7.69 0.12
C THR A 104 13.54 8.78 0.88
N GLY A 105 14.24 9.79 1.37
CA GLY A 105 13.62 10.96 2.00
C GLY A 105 12.97 10.68 3.34
N THR A 106 11.95 11.46 3.68
CA THR A 106 11.16 11.24 4.88
C THR A 106 10.27 10.01 4.73
N MET A 107 9.88 9.42 5.85
CA MET A 107 9.02 8.23 5.88
C MET A 107 7.72 8.49 5.11
N PRO A 108 7.42 7.70 4.07
CA PRO A 108 6.17 7.81 3.34
C PRO A 108 5.01 7.22 4.14
N VAL A 109 3.82 7.64 3.76
CA VAL A 109 2.58 7.15 4.35
C VAL A 109 1.78 6.38 3.33
N PHE A 110 1.22 5.24 3.74
CA PHE A 110 0.19 4.55 3.01
C PHE A 110 -1.10 4.54 3.84
N ASP A 111 -2.07 5.36 3.45
CA ASP A 111 -3.39 5.44 4.07
C ASP A 111 -4.37 4.50 3.36
N ASN A 112 -4.85 3.48 4.08
CA ASN A 112 -5.88 2.57 3.60
C ASN A 112 -7.19 2.75 4.37
N ALA A 113 -8.20 3.30 3.70
CA ALA A 113 -9.59 3.30 4.17
C ALA A 113 -10.47 2.29 3.39
N GLY A 114 -9.95 1.74 2.30
CA GLY A 114 -10.59 0.73 1.46
C GLY A 114 -10.16 -0.69 1.82
N THR A 115 -9.90 -1.49 0.81
CA THR A 115 -9.43 -2.87 0.97
C THR A 115 -8.04 -3.03 0.35
N VAL A 116 -7.09 -3.52 1.13
CA VAL A 116 -5.80 -4.03 0.64
C VAL A 116 -5.85 -5.55 0.68
N THR A 117 -5.45 -6.19 -0.42
CA THR A 117 -5.45 -7.65 -0.52
C THR A 117 -4.10 -8.15 -0.99
N LYS A 118 -3.45 -9.04 -0.23
CA LYS A 118 -2.39 -9.91 -0.75
C LYS A 118 -3.07 -11.04 -1.51
N ALA A 119 -3.21 -10.87 -2.83
CA ALA A 119 -4.16 -11.64 -3.63
C ALA A 119 -3.54 -12.91 -4.25
N THR A 120 -2.32 -12.82 -4.76
CA THR A 120 -1.61 -13.94 -5.40
C THR A 120 -0.14 -13.97 -5.01
N GLY A 121 0.59 -15.00 -5.44
CA GLY A 121 1.96 -15.25 -4.99
C GLY A 121 1.99 -15.97 -3.64
N THR A 122 2.87 -16.97 -3.52
CA THR A 122 2.98 -17.78 -2.29
C THR A 122 4.14 -17.31 -1.38
N GLY A 123 4.91 -16.35 -1.84
CA GLY A 123 5.99 -15.71 -1.08
C GLY A 123 5.48 -14.56 -0.22
N THR A 124 6.33 -13.57 -0.02
CA THR A 124 6.07 -12.43 0.86
C THR A 124 5.87 -11.16 0.03
N SER A 125 4.78 -10.45 0.29
CA SER A 125 4.64 -9.04 -0.07
C SER A 125 4.96 -8.17 1.15
N ILE A 126 5.69 -7.09 0.92
CA ILE A 126 6.15 -6.19 1.98
C ILE A 126 5.44 -4.83 1.85
N ILE A 127 4.89 -4.35 2.95
CA ILE A 127 4.46 -2.96 3.12
C ILE A 127 5.37 -2.33 4.16
N ASN A 128 6.39 -1.60 3.71
CA ASN A 128 7.40 -1.00 4.57
C ASN A 128 7.33 0.53 4.51
N THR A 129 6.24 1.06 5.04
CA THR A 129 5.87 2.48 5.14
C THR A 129 5.10 2.68 6.44
N ALA A 130 4.81 3.90 6.85
CA ALA A 130 3.78 4.15 7.86
C ALA A 130 2.42 3.75 7.27
N PHE A 131 1.96 2.54 7.59
CA PHE A 131 0.73 1.95 7.03
C PHE A 131 -0.44 2.17 7.97
N ASN A 132 -1.25 3.20 7.70
CA ASN A 132 -2.45 3.49 8.47
C ASN A 132 -3.65 2.76 7.88
N ASN A 133 -4.22 1.81 8.61
CA ASN A 133 -5.37 1.05 8.14
C ASN A 133 -6.63 1.39 8.94
N THR A 134 -7.59 2.04 8.29
CA THR A 134 -8.96 2.23 8.80
C THR A 134 -9.99 1.36 8.07
N GLY A 135 -9.57 0.68 7.00
CA GLY A 135 -10.37 -0.21 6.16
C GLY A 135 -10.13 -1.68 6.46
N SER A 136 -9.88 -2.46 5.42
CA SER A 136 -9.68 -3.91 5.53
C SER A 136 -8.38 -4.35 4.87
N VAL A 137 -7.73 -5.32 5.49
CA VAL A 137 -6.56 -6.02 4.96
C VAL A 137 -6.86 -7.51 4.89
N ASN A 138 -6.73 -8.11 3.71
CA ASN A 138 -6.99 -9.53 3.48
C ASN A 138 -5.72 -10.23 2.98
N VAL A 139 -5.25 -11.23 3.73
CA VAL A 139 -4.14 -12.08 3.27
C VAL A 139 -4.75 -13.34 2.66
N VAL A 140 -4.86 -13.39 1.33
CA VAL A 140 -5.50 -14.53 0.63
C VAL A 140 -4.50 -15.66 0.40
N THR A 141 -3.21 -15.32 0.22
CA THR A 141 -2.16 -16.30 -0.01
C THR A 141 -0.79 -15.79 0.48
N GLY A 142 0.11 -16.69 0.82
CA GLY A 142 1.49 -16.36 1.21
C GLY A 142 1.59 -15.55 2.50
N THR A 143 2.52 -14.61 2.52
CA THR A 143 2.81 -13.75 3.67
C THR A 143 2.60 -12.28 3.31
N LEU A 144 1.89 -11.55 4.15
CA LEU A 144 1.93 -10.09 4.16
C LEU A 144 2.78 -9.64 5.34
N HIS A 145 3.88 -8.97 5.04
CA HIS A 145 4.82 -8.42 6.02
C HIS A 145 4.63 -6.90 6.10
N ILE A 146 4.39 -6.38 7.29
CA ILE A 146 4.19 -4.95 7.56
C ILE A 146 5.28 -4.48 8.52
N GLY A 147 6.07 -3.52 8.07
CA GLY A 147 7.17 -2.97 8.85
C GLY A 147 8.53 -3.45 8.37
N ASP A 148 9.58 -2.92 8.95
CA ASP A 148 11.02 -3.22 8.97
C ASP A 148 11.79 -2.07 9.59
N TYR A 149 11.26 -0.82 9.49
CA TYR A 149 11.91 0.38 9.98
C TYR A 149 11.19 1.01 11.17
N SER A 150 11.82 1.99 11.79
CA SER A 150 11.27 2.69 12.96
C SER A 150 10.22 3.72 12.52
N PHE A 151 9.00 3.30 12.30
CA PHE A 151 7.85 4.18 12.08
C PHE A 151 6.73 3.85 13.08
N THR A 152 5.74 4.70 13.12
CA THR A 152 4.52 4.48 13.90
C THR A 152 3.34 4.49 12.94
N ASP A 153 2.55 3.44 12.97
CA ASP A 153 1.30 3.38 12.25
C ASP A 153 0.10 3.33 13.18
N THR A 154 -1.09 3.55 12.61
CA THR A 154 -2.34 3.62 13.33
C THR A 154 -3.39 2.78 12.62
N ASN A 155 -3.92 1.78 13.32
CA ASN A 155 -4.87 0.84 12.78
C ASN A 155 -6.15 0.81 13.61
N THR A 156 -7.28 1.09 12.97
CA THR A 156 -8.64 0.91 13.52
C THR A 156 -9.47 -0.04 12.66
N GLY A 157 -8.91 -0.48 11.53
CA GLY A 157 -9.55 -1.37 10.57
C GLY A 157 -9.36 -2.86 10.88
N SER A 158 -9.72 -3.70 9.94
CA SER A 158 -9.69 -5.15 10.10
C SER A 158 -8.53 -5.80 9.35
N PHE A 159 -8.08 -6.94 9.88
CA PHE A 159 -7.12 -7.85 9.24
C PHE A 159 -7.71 -9.26 9.24
N SER A 160 -7.76 -9.89 8.05
CA SER A 160 -8.23 -11.26 7.85
C SER A 160 -7.08 -12.15 7.43
N VAL A 161 -6.81 -13.21 8.23
CA VAL A 161 -5.65 -14.11 8.06
C VAL A 161 -6.18 -15.55 8.04
N PRO A 162 -6.65 -16.06 6.90
CA PRO A 162 -7.16 -17.43 6.79
C PRO A 162 -6.06 -18.49 6.90
N THR A 163 -6.46 -19.73 7.08
CA THR A 163 -5.54 -20.89 7.18
C THR A 163 -4.55 -20.93 6.03
N GLY A 164 -3.28 -21.19 6.34
CA GLY A 164 -2.20 -21.29 5.35
C GLY A 164 -1.59 -19.93 4.94
N THR A 165 -2.06 -18.83 5.50
CA THR A 165 -1.49 -17.51 5.28
C THR A 165 -0.82 -16.94 6.52
N VAL A 166 0.02 -15.93 6.31
CA VAL A 166 0.78 -15.27 7.38
C VAL A 166 0.60 -13.76 7.31
N LEU A 167 0.24 -13.15 8.43
CA LEU A 167 0.38 -11.72 8.64
C LEU A 167 1.52 -11.48 9.63
N GLU A 168 2.51 -10.71 9.24
CA GLU A 168 3.67 -10.43 10.06
C GLU A 168 3.80 -8.93 10.32
N PHE A 169 3.93 -8.56 11.59
CA PHE A 169 4.27 -7.21 12.03
C PHE A 169 5.74 -7.21 12.49
N ALA A 170 6.56 -6.33 11.90
CA ALA A 170 7.98 -6.24 12.19
C ALA A 170 8.45 -4.78 12.17
N GLY A 171 9.50 -4.49 12.94
CA GLY A 171 10.01 -3.12 13.07
C GLY A 171 8.98 -2.15 13.67
N GLY A 172 9.33 -0.89 13.85
CA GLY A 172 8.42 0.19 14.22
C GLY A 172 7.50 0.00 15.43
N THR A 173 6.43 0.79 15.43
CA THR A 173 5.33 0.70 16.41
C THR A 173 4.00 0.58 15.70
N HIS A 174 3.34 -0.55 15.86
CA HIS A 174 2.03 -0.85 15.27
C HIS A 174 0.94 -0.66 16.32
N ASN A 175 0.14 0.39 16.19
CA ASN A 175 -0.96 0.66 17.12
C ASN A 175 -2.26 0.07 16.57
N MET A 176 -2.64 -1.10 17.07
CA MET A 176 -3.98 -1.69 16.86
C MET A 176 -4.94 -1.06 17.85
N ASN A 177 -5.50 0.09 17.49
CA ASN A 177 -6.37 0.89 18.36
C ASN A 177 -7.77 0.29 18.52
N THR A 178 -8.54 0.83 19.43
CA THR A 178 -9.95 0.47 19.60
C THR A 178 -10.69 0.56 18.26
N GLY A 179 -11.40 -0.50 17.90
CA GLY A 179 -12.04 -0.68 16.58
C GLY A 179 -11.26 -1.58 15.64
N SER A 180 -9.94 -1.73 15.81
CA SER A 180 -9.19 -2.71 15.02
C SER A 180 -9.57 -4.15 15.38
N ASN A 181 -9.48 -5.04 14.39
CA ASN A 181 -9.82 -6.44 14.57
C ASN A 181 -8.89 -7.33 13.73
N ILE A 182 -8.23 -8.29 14.38
CA ILE A 182 -7.46 -9.33 13.71
C ILE A 182 -8.20 -10.66 13.86
N THR A 183 -8.56 -11.28 12.74
CA THR A 183 -9.36 -12.51 12.69
C THR A 183 -8.74 -13.56 11.79
N GLY A 184 -9.13 -14.80 12.00
CA GLY A 184 -8.79 -15.92 11.12
C GLY A 184 -8.13 -17.08 11.82
N THR A 185 -7.62 -18.02 11.03
CA THR A 185 -7.03 -19.29 11.45
C THR A 185 -5.63 -19.51 10.84
N GLY A 186 -5.07 -18.51 10.17
CA GLY A 186 -3.70 -18.53 9.64
C GLY A 186 -2.66 -18.34 10.73
N THR A 187 -1.57 -17.67 10.41
CA THR A 187 -0.51 -17.32 11.37
C THR A 187 -0.42 -15.81 11.50
N VAL A 188 -0.46 -15.30 12.73
CA VAL A 188 -0.10 -13.91 13.01
C VAL A 188 1.22 -13.89 13.75
N ARG A 189 2.21 -13.18 13.22
CA ARG A 189 3.56 -13.12 13.76
C ARG A 189 3.91 -11.70 14.17
N PHE A 190 4.41 -11.53 15.38
CA PHE A 190 5.00 -10.29 15.87
C PHE A 190 6.52 -10.50 15.88
N ALA A 191 7.18 -10.13 14.78
CA ALA A 191 8.57 -10.49 14.51
C ALA A 191 9.58 -9.44 14.99
N GLY A 192 9.12 -8.21 15.26
CA GLY A 192 9.99 -7.14 15.74
C GLY A 192 9.21 -5.88 16.08
N GLY A 193 9.89 -4.87 16.64
CA GLY A 193 9.26 -3.62 17.04
C GLY A 193 8.29 -3.75 18.21
N THR A 194 7.26 -2.93 18.23
CA THR A 194 6.22 -2.92 19.26
C THR A 194 4.85 -2.99 18.60
N THR A 195 4.02 -3.96 18.98
CA THR A 195 2.61 -4.00 18.58
C THR A 195 1.72 -3.80 19.80
N ASN A 196 1.01 -2.68 19.83
CA ASN A 196 0.06 -2.33 20.89
C ASN A 196 -1.33 -2.82 20.50
N VAL A 197 -1.83 -3.89 21.11
CA VAL A 197 -3.15 -4.45 20.77
C VAL A 197 -4.19 -3.89 21.74
N ASN A 198 -4.87 -2.83 21.35
CA ASN A 198 -5.98 -2.20 22.07
C ASN A 198 -7.35 -2.46 21.42
N GLY A 199 -7.35 -3.10 20.26
CA GLY A 199 -8.53 -3.57 19.55
C GLY A 199 -8.88 -5.01 19.89
N SER A 200 -9.65 -5.65 19.02
CA SER A 200 -10.02 -7.05 19.19
C SER A 200 -9.02 -7.96 18.47
N TYR A 201 -8.71 -9.09 19.11
CA TYR A 201 -7.87 -10.14 18.57
C TYR A 201 -8.61 -11.46 18.70
N SER A 202 -9.38 -11.81 17.66
CA SER A 202 -10.19 -13.04 17.59
C SER A 202 -9.58 -14.02 16.60
N HIS A 203 -8.33 -14.38 16.87
CA HIS A 203 -7.53 -15.25 16.04
C HIS A 203 -7.36 -16.61 16.72
N THR A 204 -7.61 -17.70 15.99
CA THR A 204 -7.57 -19.08 16.52
C THR A 204 -6.49 -19.94 15.85
N GLY A 205 -5.69 -19.36 14.99
CA GLY A 205 -4.53 -20.00 14.36
C GLY A 205 -3.31 -20.10 15.28
N PRO A 206 -2.25 -20.75 14.80
CA PRO A 206 -0.98 -20.83 15.52
C PRO A 206 -0.24 -19.49 15.55
#